data_d998b7b7592b68c2d942d1ddd29b9d59
#
_entry.id   d998b7b7592b68c2d942d1ddd29b9d59
#
_cell.length_a   1.000
_cell.length_b   1.000
_cell.length_c   1.000
_cell.angle_alpha   90.00
_cell.angle_beta   90.00
_cell.angle_gamma   90.00
#
_symmetry.space_group_name_H-M   'P 1'
#
loop_
_entity.id
_entity.type
_entity.pdbx_description
1 polymer ?
#
loop_
_entity_poly.entity_id
_entity_poly.type
_entity_poly.pdbx_seq_one_letter_code
_entity_poly.pdbx_strand_id
1 'polypeptide(L)'
;MKITVNNTGINVQQHGRGELALVFLHYYGGSSRTWQNVISQLPDHYRAVAIDHRGWGLSDAPKSGYRIADLASDAEGVIAALKLKRYILIGHSMGGKVAQLMASRRPQGLEGLMLIAPSPPSPMMLSKEDRDRLTSAYSSRESVEFVIDNVLTSRPLSPALREQVIEDSLSAGTEAKAAWPDIAMREDITSAVASINVPVRVISGELDRVDTPETLQRELLPRIPHAAMMIVHGTGHLSPLESPQEIAGYISNFAASVERSDTVHRSPAETIAAFDEAFNAGNIDALMSVFSNRASMRMPSNVVIETDPYALRMAFTTLIASRPIIRNQIHTLIPSGDLILAIIKWSLTTTLEDGTQRDDCGVATQVMEQGADKGWRIRISNPAGII
;
A
#
# COMPACT_ATOMS: atom_id res chain seq x y z
N MET A 1 -10.91 10.05 -20.75
CA MET A 1 -11.67 11.31 -20.69
C MET A 1 -10.82 12.41 -20.10
N LYS A 2 -11.11 13.69 -20.44
CA LYS A 2 -10.35 14.82 -19.85
C LYS A 2 -11.21 15.58 -18.85
N ILE A 3 -10.68 15.85 -17.65
CA ILE A 3 -11.33 16.57 -16.56
C ILE A 3 -10.53 17.85 -16.31
N THR A 4 -11.18 19.01 -16.32
CA THR A 4 -10.50 20.27 -16.03
C THR A 4 -10.46 20.51 -14.53
N VAL A 5 -9.24 20.56 -13.97
CA VAL A 5 -8.97 20.88 -12.56
C VAL A 5 -7.82 21.86 -12.49
N ASN A 6 -7.84 22.82 -11.60
CA ASN A 6 -6.77 23.81 -11.43
C ASN A 6 -6.31 24.44 -12.76
N ASN A 7 -7.27 24.79 -13.62
CA ASN A 7 -7.07 25.33 -14.98
C ASN A 7 -6.22 24.43 -15.92
N THR A 8 -6.20 23.14 -15.66
CA THR A 8 -5.45 22.14 -16.46
C THR A 8 -6.37 20.98 -16.81
N GLY A 9 -6.39 20.60 -18.07
CA GLY A 9 -7.11 19.40 -18.53
C GLY A 9 -6.32 18.14 -18.19
N ILE A 10 -6.79 17.40 -17.21
CA ILE A 10 -6.19 16.14 -16.75
C ILE A 10 -6.87 14.96 -17.42
N ASN A 11 -6.10 14.13 -18.13
CA ASN A 11 -6.62 12.92 -18.74
C ASN A 11 -6.76 11.81 -17.70
N VAL A 12 -7.89 11.10 -17.79
CA VAL A 12 -8.23 10.01 -16.87
C VAL A 12 -8.76 8.82 -17.66
N GLN A 13 -8.21 7.67 -17.40
CA GLN A 13 -8.74 6.38 -17.86
C GLN A 13 -9.49 5.70 -16.72
N GLN A 14 -10.66 5.15 -17.00
CA GLN A 14 -11.48 4.45 -16.02
C GLN A 14 -11.83 3.05 -16.50
N HIS A 15 -11.84 2.10 -15.57
CA HIS A 15 -12.25 0.73 -15.81
C HIS A 15 -13.01 0.20 -14.57
N GLY A 16 -14.00 -0.69 -14.79
CA GLY A 16 -14.81 -1.24 -13.71
C GLY A 16 -15.85 -0.24 -13.14
N ARG A 17 -16.61 -0.66 -12.12
CA ARG A 17 -17.77 0.11 -11.60
C ARG A 17 -17.98 0.00 -10.08
N GLY A 18 -17.00 -0.49 -9.34
CA GLY A 18 -17.11 -0.67 -7.89
C GLY A 18 -17.27 0.63 -7.09
N GLU A 19 -17.73 0.49 -5.86
CA GLU A 19 -17.80 1.62 -4.91
C GLU A 19 -16.42 2.01 -4.40
N LEU A 20 -15.53 1.02 -4.16
CA LEU A 20 -14.14 1.26 -3.83
C LEU A 20 -13.37 1.57 -5.11
N ALA A 21 -12.83 2.77 -5.20
CA ALA A 21 -12.00 3.19 -6.32
C ALA A 21 -10.51 2.93 -6.04
N LEU A 22 -9.80 2.47 -7.05
CA LEU A 22 -8.34 2.33 -7.07
C LEU A 22 -7.79 3.44 -7.94
N VAL A 23 -7.13 4.44 -7.34
CA VAL A 23 -6.64 5.64 -8.02
C VAL A 23 -5.15 5.49 -8.25
N PHE A 24 -4.74 5.47 -9.52
CA PHE A 24 -3.39 5.16 -9.98
C PHE A 24 -2.65 6.41 -10.45
N LEU A 25 -1.45 6.63 -9.90
CA LEU A 25 -0.54 7.72 -10.23
C LEU A 25 0.77 7.15 -10.77
N HIS A 26 1.15 7.55 -11.99
CA HIS A 26 2.28 6.98 -12.71
C HIS A 26 3.63 7.59 -12.33
N TYR A 27 4.73 6.94 -12.76
CA TYR A 27 6.11 7.35 -12.56
C TYR A 27 6.53 8.49 -13.51
N TYR A 28 7.71 9.08 -13.28
CA TYR A 28 8.38 10.03 -14.16
C TYR A 28 8.77 9.37 -15.49
N GLY A 29 8.16 9.77 -16.58
CA GLY A 29 8.31 9.15 -17.89
C GLY A 29 7.15 8.25 -18.32
N GLY A 30 6.17 8.03 -17.45
CA GLY A 30 5.00 7.20 -17.73
C GLY A 30 3.73 7.98 -18.04
N SER A 31 2.65 7.25 -18.13
CA SER A 31 1.28 7.75 -18.26
C SER A 31 0.31 6.78 -17.59
N SER A 32 -0.99 7.04 -17.68
CA SER A 32 -2.04 6.09 -17.27
C SER A 32 -1.91 4.72 -17.93
N ARG A 33 -1.26 4.63 -19.10
CA ARG A 33 -0.99 3.37 -19.80
C ARG A 33 -0.08 2.42 -19.02
N THR A 34 0.76 2.93 -18.12
CA THR A 34 1.60 2.14 -17.20
C THR A 34 0.80 1.08 -16.45
N TRP A 35 -0.46 1.37 -16.18
CA TRP A 35 -1.32 0.56 -15.35
C TRP A 35 -2.22 -0.41 -16.11
N GLN A 36 -2.26 -0.33 -17.45
CA GLN A 36 -3.22 -1.05 -18.26
C GLN A 36 -3.19 -2.57 -18.02
N ASN A 37 -2.00 -3.18 -18.02
CA ASN A 37 -1.84 -4.61 -17.80
C ASN A 37 -2.13 -5.04 -16.37
N VAL A 38 -1.89 -4.18 -15.41
CA VAL A 38 -2.27 -4.39 -14.00
C VAL A 38 -3.79 -4.32 -13.87
N ILE A 39 -4.40 -3.25 -14.37
CA ILE A 39 -5.84 -3.01 -14.26
C ILE A 39 -6.66 -4.12 -14.94
N SER A 40 -6.19 -4.64 -16.07
CA SER A 40 -6.87 -5.74 -16.78
C SER A 40 -6.94 -7.06 -16.00
N GLN A 41 -6.18 -7.18 -14.92
CA GLN A 41 -6.14 -8.37 -14.05
C GLN A 41 -6.82 -8.13 -12.70
N LEU A 42 -7.30 -6.91 -12.44
CA LEU A 42 -8.04 -6.61 -11.23
C LEU A 42 -9.49 -7.11 -11.35
N PRO A 43 -10.11 -7.54 -10.24
CA PRO A 43 -11.52 -7.88 -10.22
C PRO A 43 -12.42 -6.72 -10.69
N ASP A 44 -13.43 -7.01 -11.49
CA ASP A 44 -14.36 -6.03 -12.09
C ASP A 44 -15.20 -5.25 -11.06
N HIS A 45 -15.27 -5.73 -9.82
CA HIS A 45 -15.97 -5.03 -8.75
C HIS A 45 -15.20 -3.83 -8.19
N TYR A 46 -13.94 -3.61 -8.58
CA TYR A 46 -13.22 -2.37 -8.30
C TYR A 46 -13.39 -1.37 -9.44
N ARG A 47 -13.38 -0.08 -9.08
CA ARG A 47 -13.34 1.01 -10.05
C ARG A 47 -11.90 1.54 -10.16
N ALA A 48 -11.18 1.16 -11.21
CA ALA A 48 -9.84 1.68 -11.48
C ALA A 48 -9.92 3.07 -12.14
N VAL A 49 -9.12 4.02 -11.65
CA VAL A 49 -9.02 5.40 -12.13
C VAL A 49 -7.54 5.72 -12.29
N ALA A 50 -7.03 5.66 -13.52
CA ALA A 50 -5.63 5.96 -13.83
C ALA A 50 -5.51 7.39 -14.40
N ILE A 51 -4.65 8.20 -13.79
CA ILE A 51 -4.50 9.63 -14.04
C ILE A 51 -3.19 9.88 -14.78
N ASP A 52 -3.23 10.64 -15.85
CA ASP A 52 -2.03 11.26 -16.43
C ASP A 52 -1.73 12.54 -15.65
N HIS A 53 -0.57 12.62 -15.02
CA HIS A 53 -0.14 13.88 -14.41
C HIS A 53 -0.04 15.00 -15.45
N ARG A 54 -0.26 16.26 -15.05
CA ARG A 54 -0.02 17.42 -15.94
C ARG A 54 1.33 17.29 -16.64
N GLY A 55 1.37 17.60 -17.92
CA GLY A 55 2.55 17.50 -18.77
C GLY A 55 2.92 16.11 -19.23
N TRP A 56 2.15 15.07 -18.86
CA TRP A 56 2.36 13.67 -19.23
C TRP A 56 1.14 13.07 -19.93
N GLY A 57 1.40 12.04 -20.73
CA GLY A 57 0.36 11.32 -21.44
C GLY A 57 -0.51 12.24 -22.30
N LEU A 58 -1.83 12.21 -22.08
CA LEU A 58 -2.80 13.04 -22.79
C LEU A 58 -3.27 14.26 -21.95
N SER A 59 -2.67 14.51 -20.79
CA SER A 59 -2.96 15.70 -20.00
C SER A 59 -2.35 16.96 -20.62
N ASP A 60 -2.91 18.12 -20.29
CA ASP A 60 -2.35 19.40 -20.73
C ASP A 60 -0.97 19.64 -20.11
N ALA A 61 -0.10 20.32 -20.84
CA ALA A 61 1.26 20.67 -20.43
C ALA A 61 1.40 22.17 -20.17
N PRO A 62 0.96 22.68 -18.99
CA PRO A 62 1.12 24.10 -18.65
C PRO A 62 2.60 24.43 -18.47
N LYS A 63 2.94 25.74 -18.58
CA LYS A 63 4.33 26.22 -18.44
C LYS A 63 4.87 26.20 -17.01
N SER A 64 4.02 25.91 -16.00
CA SER A 64 4.40 25.93 -14.58
C SER A 64 3.44 25.09 -13.75
N GLY A 65 3.73 24.95 -12.44
CA GLY A 65 2.86 24.21 -11.53
C GLY A 65 3.20 22.72 -11.49
N TYR A 66 4.48 22.38 -11.42
CA TYR A 66 4.95 20.99 -11.41
C TYR A 66 5.59 20.59 -10.07
N ARG A 67 5.25 21.28 -8.97
CA ARG A 67 5.61 20.85 -7.63
C ARG A 67 4.81 19.63 -7.22
N ILE A 68 5.30 18.87 -6.25
CA ILE A 68 4.54 17.72 -5.71
C ILE A 68 3.13 18.15 -5.24
N ALA A 69 3.03 19.34 -4.64
CA ALA A 69 1.75 19.89 -4.21
C ALA A 69 0.77 20.19 -5.37
N ASP A 70 1.28 20.60 -6.53
CA ASP A 70 0.46 20.88 -7.71
C ASP A 70 -0.10 19.57 -8.30
N LEU A 71 0.78 18.55 -8.43
CA LEU A 71 0.40 17.21 -8.92
C LEU A 71 -0.62 16.55 -7.97
N ALA A 72 -0.41 16.69 -6.66
CA ALA A 72 -1.34 16.21 -5.64
C ALA A 72 -2.71 16.90 -5.75
N SER A 73 -2.72 18.23 -5.90
CA SER A 73 -3.97 19.00 -6.01
C SER A 73 -4.75 18.68 -7.28
N ASP A 74 -4.07 18.33 -8.39
CA ASP A 74 -4.75 17.86 -9.60
C ASP A 74 -5.43 16.52 -9.39
N ALA A 75 -4.73 15.57 -8.79
CA ALA A 75 -5.29 14.26 -8.50
C ALA A 75 -6.46 14.35 -7.50
N GLU A 76 -6.35 15.18 -6.46
CA GLU A 76 -7.44 15.50 -5.53
C GLU A 76 -8.64 16.12 -6.25
N GLY A 77 -8.40 17.04 -7.18
CA GLY A 77 -9.44 17.64 -8.01
C GLY A 77 -10.15 16.62 -8.91
N VAL A 78 -9.42 15.66 -9.48
CA VAL A 78 -10.00 14.55 -10.25
C VAL A 78 -10.87 13.66 -9.36
N ILE A 79 -10.38 13.28 -8.16
CA ILE A 79 -11.14 12.50 -7.18
C ILE A 79 -12.45 13.19 -6.82
N ALA A 80 -12.40 14.50 -6.57
CA ALA A 80 -13.59 15.31 -6.24
C ALA A 80 -14.55 15.40 -7.44
N ALA A 81 -14.07 15.65 -8.65
CA ALA A 81 -14.87 15.73 -9.87
C ALA A 81 -15.58 14.41 -10.20
N LEU A 82 -14.91 13.27 -9.96
CA LEU A 82 -15.47 11.93 -10.11
C LEU A 82 -16.35 11.49 -8.93
N LYS A 83 -16.43 12.32 -7.87
CA LYS A 83 -17.20 12.06 -6.65
C LYS A 83 -16.85 10.70 -6.01
N LEU A 84 -15.55 10.37 -5.96
CA LEU A 84 -15.09 9.13 -5.34
C LEU A 84 -15.25 9.25 -3.83
N LYS A 85 -16.14 8.45 -3.25
CA LYS A 85 -16.44 8.48 -1.81
C LYS A 85 -15.48 7.61 -1.00
N ARG A 86 -15.01 6.53 -1.62
CA ARG A 86 -14.10 5.54 -1.03
C ARG A 86 -13.02 5.23 -2.04
N TYR A 87 -11.75 5.32 -1.65
CA TYR A 87 -10.66 5.05 -2.58
C TYR A 87 -9.35 4.67 -1.89
N ILE A 88 -8.54 3.92 -2.62
CA ILE A 88 -7.15 3.62 -2.32
C ILE A 88 -6.28 4.37 -3.30
N LEU A 89 -5.24 5.04 -2.82
CA LEU A 89 -4.21 5.64 -3.66
C LEU A 89 -3.13 4.60 -3.98
N ILE A 90 -2.75 4.50 -5.24
CA ILE A 90 -1.69 3.61 -5.73
C ILE A 90 -0.71 4.47 -6.53
N GLY A 91 0.47 4.71 -5.97
CA GLY A 91 1.47 5.59 -6.57
C GLY A 91 2.75 4.86 -6.91
N HIS A 92 3.25 5.06 -8.14
CA HIS A 92 4.51 4.50 -8.60
C HIS A 92 5.58 5.60 -8.72
N SER A 93 6.74 5.41 -8.09
CA SER A 93 7.91 6.30 -8.16
C SER A 93 7.54 7.77 -7.84
N MET A 94 7.66 8.69 -8.80
CA MET A 94 7.18 10.07 -8.68
C MET A 94 5.72 10.14 -8.19
N GLY A 95 4.83 9.36 -8.79
CA GLY A 95 3.42 9.24 -8.35
C GLY A 95 3.29 8.70 -6.94
N GLY A 96 4.26 7.91 -6.48
CA GLY A 96 4.36 7.46 -5.09
C GLY A 96 4.65 8.62 -4.12
N LYS A 97 5.52 9.56 -4.47
CA LYS A 97 5.77 10.76 -3.67
C LYS A 97 4.55 11.68 -3.65
N VAL A 98 3.85 11.81 -4.77
CA VAL A 98 2.57 12.54 -4.86
C VAL A 98 1.53 11.90 -3.94
N ALA A 99 1.35 10.58 -4.01
CA ALA A 99 0.39 9.84 -3.19
C ALA A 99 0.69 9.96 -1.69
N GLN A 100 1.96 9.96 -1.29
CA GLN A 100 2.39 10.21 0.09
C GLN A 100 1.94 11.58 0.58
N LEU A 101 2.13 12.64 -0.22
CA LEU A 101 1.68 13.98 0.15
C LEU A 101 0.15 14.05 0.23
N MET A 102 -0.58 13.45 -0.73
CA MET A 102 -2.04 13.40 -0.67
C MET A 102 -2.52 12.69 0.60
N ALA A 103 -1.98 11.52 0.91
CA ALA A 103 -2.37 10.75 2.09
C ALA A 103 -2.06 11.49 3.40
N SER A 104 -0.98 12.27 3.45
CA SER A 104 -0.62 13.08 4.62
C SER A 104 -1.65 14.16 4.96
N ARG A 105 -2.41 14.62 3.97
CA ARG A 105 -3.51 15.59 4.13
C ARG A 105 -4.78 14.96 4.70
N ARG A 106 -4.82 13.63 4.84
CA ARG A 106 -5.96 12.85 5.38
C ARG A 106 -7.28 13.18 4.68
N PRO A 107 -7.35 13.12 3.35
CA PRO A 107 -8.58 13.47 2.64
C PRO A 107 -9.69 12.49 2.98
N GLN A 108 -10.94 13.00 2.99
CA GLN A 108 -12.10 12.16 3.24
C GLN A 108 -12.25 11.08 2.16
N GLY A 109 -12.55 9.86 2.58
CA GLY A 109 -12.74 8.73 1.68
C GLY A 109 -11.46 7.99 1.30
N LEU A 110 -10.27 8.47 1.71
CA LEU A 110 -9.05 7.71 1.57
C LEU A 110 -9.03 6.56 2.60
N GLU A 111 -8.96 5.34 2.11
CA GLU A 111 -9.00 4.12 2.93
C GLU A 111 -7.68 3.33 2.96
N GLY A 112 -6.77 3.61 2.03
CA GLY A 112 -5.47 2.94 1.98
C GLY A 112 -4.50 3.63 1.04
N LEU A 113 -3.22 3.35 1.23
CA LEU A 113 -2.12 3.84 0.41
C LEU A 113 -1.21 2.68 0.01
N MET A 114 -1.06 2.45 -1.30
CA MET A 114 -0.08 1.53 -1.85
C MET A 114 0.98 2.29 -2.63
N LEU A 115 2.21 2.04 -2.28
CA LEU A 115 3.38 2.69 -2.87
C LEU A 115 4.20 1.64 -3.62
N ILE A 116 4.36 1.79 -4.92
CA ILE A 116 5.10 0.85 -5.77
C ILE A 116 6.38 1.51 -6.22
N ALA A 117 7.54 0.96 -5.84
CA ALA A 117 8.85 1.54 -6.10
C ALA A 117 8.86 3.07 -5.87
N PRO A 118 8.35 3.58 -4.73
CA PRO A 118 8.06 4.99 -4.58
C PRO A 118 9.32 5.82 -4.40
N SER A 119 9.34 7.01 -4.95
CA SER A 119 10.32 8.01 -4.53
C SER A 119 10.12 8.34 -3.04
N PRO A 120 11.20 8.36 -2.23
CA PRO A 120 11.10 8.58 -0.78
C PRO A 120 10.59 9.99 -0.44
N PRO A 121 10.06 10.21 0.78
CA PRO A 121 9.60 11.53 1.22
C PRO A 121 10.73 12.53 1.41
N SER A 122 11.96 12.06 1.66
CA SER A 122 13.15 12.88 1.77
C SER A 122 13.56 13.47 0.41
N PRO A 123 14.28 14.62 0.39
CA PRO A 123 14.83 15.20 -0.83
C PRO A 123 15.84 14.26 -1.50
N MET A 124 15.72 14.07 -2.80
CA MET A 124 16.78 13.42 -3.59
C MET A 124 17.76 14.48 -4.08
N MET A 125 18.92 14.53 -3.44
CA MET A 125 19.93 15.57 -3.68
C MET A 125 20.96 15.10 -4.71
N LEU A 126 20.64 15.26 -5.98
CA LEU A 126 21.56 14.99 -7.10
C LEU A 126 22.41 16.22 -7.42
N SER A 127 23.61 15.99 -7.96
CA SER A 127 24.43 17.05 -8.55
C SER A 127 23.69 17.71 -9.73
N LYS A 128 24.11 18.94 -10.11
CA LYS A 128 23.51 19.58 -11.29
C LYS A 128 23.70 18.72 -12.55
N GLU A 129 24.88 18.15 -12.70
CA GLU A 129 25.22 17.28 -13.83
C GLU A 129 24.31 16.05 -13.92
N ASP A 130 24.03 15.38 -12.78
CA ASP A 130 23.13 14.22 -12.75
C ASP A 130 21.67 14.61 -13.03
N ARG A 131 21.24 15.79 -12.57
CA ARG A 131 19.90 16.30 -12.92
C ARG A 131 19.77 16.60 -14.42
N ASP A 132 20.81 17.22 -15.00
CA ASP A 132 20.86 17.49 -16.45
C ASP A 132 20.83 16.16 -17.25
N ARG A 133 21.53 15.14 -16.79
CA ARG A 133 21.47 13.78 -17.36
C ARG A 133 20.06 13.18 -17.26
N LEU A 134 19.43 13.32 -16.09
CA LEU A 134 18.07 12.81 -15.88
C LEU A 134 17.04 13.52 -16.76
N THR A 135 17.16 14.84 -16.94
CA THR A 135 16.31 15.59 -17.88
C THR A 135 16.54 15.15 -19.32
N SER A 136 17.80 14.91 -19.71
CA SER A 136 18.14 14.48 -21.07
C SER A 136 17.83 13.01 -21.35
N ALA A 137 17.58 12.20 -20.32
CA ALA A 137 17.21 10.81 -20.45
C ALA A 137 15.96 10.57 -21.33
N TYR A 138 15.07 11.57 -21.39
CA TYR A 138 13.85 11.52 -22.18
C TYR A 138 13.86 12.49 -23.37
N SER A 139 15.02 12.79 -23.92
CA SER A 139 15.19 13.72 -25.07
C SER A 139 15.19 13.04 -26.42
N SER A 140 15.60 11.77 -26.51
CA SER A 140 15.64 10.98 -27.73
C SER A 140 15.24 9.53 -27.50
N ARG A 141 14.90 8.84 -28.57
CA ARG A 141 14.59 7.41 -28.51
C ARG A 141 15.77 6.61 -27.91
N GLU A 142 16.97 6.86 -28.39
CA GLU A 142 18.19 6.16 -27.97
C GLU A 142 18.45 6.35 -26.48
N SER A 143 18.22 7.57 -25.97
CA SER A 143 18.40 7.84 -24.54
C SER A 143 17.33 7.14 -23.69
N VAL A 144 16.08 7.10 -24.13
CA VAL A 144 15.02 6.35 -23.45
C VAL A 144 15.31 4.86 -23.46
N GLU A 145 15.71 4.30 -24.58
CA GLU A 145 16.07 2.88 -24.72
C GLU A 145 17.21 2.51 -23.78
N PHE A 146 18.25 3.36 -23.71
CA PHE A 146 19.34 3.17 -22.76
C PHE A 146 18.85 3.13 -21.30
N VAL A 147 17.97 4.05 -20.92
CA VAL A 147 17.43 4.13 -19.55
C VAL A 147 16.53 2.94 -19.24
N ILE A 148 15.72 2.47 -20.18
CA ILE A 148 14.93 1.25 -20.04
C ILE A 148 15.86 0.08 -19.69
N ASP A 149 16.89 -0.17 -20.50
CA ASP A 149 17.72 -1.36 -20.40
C ASP A 149 18.69 -1.34 -19.22
N ASN A 150 19.16 -0.16 -18.82
CA ASN A 150 20.25 -0.05 -17.84
C ASN A 150 19.80 0.46 -16.45
N VAL A 151 18.63 1.10 -16.37
CA VAL A 151 18.17 1.76 -15.14
C VAL A 151 16.81 1.27 -14.68
N LEU A 152 15.81 1.26 -15.58
CA LEU A 152 14.42 1.10 -15.19
C LEU A 152 13.96 -0.35 -15.10
N THR A 153 14.53 -1.25 -15.91
CA THR A 153 14.08 -2.66 -15.95
C THR A 153 15.18 -3.63 -15.57
N SER A 154 14.80 -4.74 -15.00
CA SER A 154 15.65 -5.92 -14.78
C SER A 154 15.27 -7.09 -15.67
N ARG A 155 14.05 -7.07 -16.22
CA ARG A 155 13.53 -8.03 -17.18
C ARG A 155 13.24 -7.33 -18.51
N PRO A 156 13.48 -8.00 -19.66
CA PRO A 156 13.09 -7.42 -20.94
C PRO A 156 11.58 -7.19 -21.03
N LEU A 157 11.18 -6.01 -21.44
CA LEU A 157 9.79 -5.74 -21.77
C LEU A 157 9.45 -6.34 -23.15
N SER A 158 8.19 -6.70 -23.37
CA SER A 158 7.73 -7.03 -24.72
C SER A 158 7.95 -5.84 -25.66
N PRO A 159 8.11 -6.07 -26.99
CA PRO A 159 8.31 -4.98 -27.94
C PRO A 159 7.21 -3.89 -27.87
N ALA A 160 5.96 -4.29 -27.63
CA ALA A 160 4.84 -3.36 -27.53
C ALA A 160 4.92 -2.50 -26.25
N LEU A 161 5.29 -3.09 -25.11
CA LEU A 161 5.46 -2.35 -23.84
C LEU A 161 6.69 -1.44 -23.89
N ARG A 162 7.77 -1.91 -24.53
CA ARG A 162 8.97 -1.09 -24.73
C ARG A 162 8.65 0.15 -25.55
N GLU A 163 7.94 -0.02 -26.67
CA GLU A 163 7.51 1.10 -27.52
C GLU A 163 6.59 2.06 -26.75
N GLN A 164 5.65 1.54 -25.96
CA GLN A 164 4.80 2.35 -25.11
C GLN A 164 5.60 3.23 -24.15
N VAL A 165 6.62 2.69 -23.48
CA VAL A 165 7.49 3.45 -22.56
C VAL A 165 8.23 4.55 -23.32
N ILE A 166 8.73 4.25 -24.52
CA ILE A 166 9.43 5.23 -25.38
C ILE A 166 8.48 6.36 -25.77
N GLU A 167 7.29 6.03 -26.28
CA GLU A 167 6.28 7.03 -26.67
C GLU A 167 5.87 7.92 -25.49
N ASP A 168 5.54 7.33 -24.34
CA ASP A 168 5.12 8.07 -23.16
C ASP A 168 6.20 9.03 -22.68
N SER A 169 7.45 8.56 -22.62
CA SER A 169 8.60 9.38 -22.20
C SER A 169 8.91 10.51 -23.17
N LEU A 170 8.83 10.28 -24.46
CA LEU A 170 9.13 11.29 -25.49
C LEU A 170 8.02 12.34 -25.61
N SER A 171 6.75 11.95 -25.46
CA SER A 171 5.59 12.84 -25.65
C SER A 171 5.39 13.85 -24.53
N ALA A 172 6.07 13.69 -23.40
CA ALA A 172 5.92 14.58 -22.25
C ALA A 172 6.36 16.01 -22.53
N GLY A 173 5.70 16.97 -21.86
CA GLY A 173 6.04 18.39 -21.97
C GLY A 173 7.44 18.70 -21.45
N THR A 174 8.11 19.64 -22.10
CA THR A 174 9.49 20.05 -21.75
C THR A 174 9.60 20.49 -20.29
N GLU A 175 8.64 21.27 -19.81
CA GLU A 175 8.56 21.76 -18.43
C GLU A 175 8.35 20.61 -17.44
N ALA A 176 7.54 19.62 -17.79
CA ALA A 176 7.31 18.45 -16.93
C ALA A 176 8.57 17.59 -16.80
N LYS A 177 9.32 17.41 -17.90
CA LYS A 177 10.60 16.67 -17.91
C LYS A 177 11.65 17.35 -17.04
N ALA A 178 11.75 18.67 -17.11
CA ALA A 178 12.73 19.43 -16.33
C ALA A 178 12.32 19.56 -14.83
N ALA A 179 11.03 19.70 -14.57
CA ALA A 179 10.54 19.99 -13.23
C ALA A 179 10.78 18.86 -12.22
N TRP A 180 10.75 17.59 -12.63
CA TRP A 180 11.02 16.49 -11.70
C TRP A 180 12.44 16.56 -11.13
N PRO A 181 13.53 16.55 -11.93
CA PRO A 181 14.88 16.61 -11.39
C PRO A 181 15.22 17.97 -10.74
N ASP A 182 14.68 19.07 -11.24
CA ASP A 182 15.06 20.40 -10.77
C ASP A 182 14.26 20.89 -9.55
N ILE A 183 13.01 20.43 -9.40
CA ILE A 183 12.07 20.91 -8.39
C ILE A 183 11.53 19.76 -7.53
N ALA A 184 10.70 18.89 -8.11
CA ALA A 184 9.79 18.04 -7.37
C ALA A 184 10.50 16.91 -6.59
N MET A 185 11.52 16.26 -7.15
CA MET A 185 12.28 15.22 -6.43
C MET A 185 13.06 15.79 -5.24
N ARG A 186 13.35 17.08 -5.23
CA ARG A 186 14.11 17.78 -4.18
C ARG A 186 13.22 18.31 -3.05
N GLU A 187 11.91 18.25 -3.20
CA GLU A 187 11.00 18.67 -2.14
C GLU A 187 11.05 17.70 -0.96
N ASP A 188 11.09 18.26 0.24
CA ASP A 188 11.05 17.52 1.49
C ASP A 188 9.61 17.45 1.99
N ILE A 189 9.06 16.22 2.08
CA ILE A 189 7.74 15.96 2.65
C ILE A 189 7.83 15.05 3.89
N THR A 190 9.02 14.87 4.46
CA THR A 190 9.25 13.94 5.59
C THR A 190 8.41 14.26 6.82
N SER A 191 8.22 15.54 7.13
CA SER A 191 7.36 15.93 8.25
C SER A 191 5.88 15.68 8.00
N ALA A 192 5.45 15.80 6.73
CA ALA A 192 4.06 15.59 6.37
C ALA A 192 3.64 14.12 6.46
N VAL A 193 4.47 13.19 5.98
CA VAL A 193 4.11 11.77 5.90
C VAL A 193 3.91 11.10 7.27
N ALA A 194 4.43 11.67 8.34
CA ALA A 194 4.18 11.20 9.70
C ALA A 194 2.68 11.30 10.10
N SER A 195 1.90 12.12 9.40
CA SER A 195 0.46 12.26 9.65
C SER A 195 -0.41 11.23 8.91
N ILE A 196 0.16 10.38 8.05
CA ILE A 196 -0.57 9.32 7.35
C ILE A 196 -1.10 8.33 8.38
N ASN A 197 -2.43 8.10 8.34
CA ASN A 197 -3.14 7.28 9.32
C ASN A 197 -3.97 6.14 8.72
N VAL A 198 -3.91 5.96 7.39
CA VAL A 198 -4.52 4.83 6.69
C VAL A 198 -3.53 3.66 6.58
N PRO A 199 -3.99 2.41 6.36
CA PRO A 199 -3.11 1.30 6.04
C PRO A 199 -2.17 1.63 4.88
N VAL A 200 -0.87 1.28 5.01
CA VAL A 200 0.15 1.51 3.97
C VAL A 200 0.84 0.21 3.59
N ARG A 201 0.98 -0.01 2.28
CA ARG A 201 1.82 -1.08 1.72
C ARG A 201 2.84 -0.47 0.78
N VAL A 202 4.07 -0.95 0.87
CA VAL A 202 5.17 -0.59 -0.02
C VAL A 202 5.57 -1.83 -0.80
N ILE A 203 5.64 -1.71 -2.11
CA ILE A 203 6.12 -2.77 -3.00
C ILE A 203 7.41 -2.28 -3.62
N SER A 204 8.48 -3.04 -3.51
CA SER A 204 9.77 -2.71 -4.10
C SER A 204 10.25 -3.85 -5.00
N GLY A 205 10.79 -3.53 -6.16
CA GLY A 205 11.49 -4.51 -6.97
C GLY A 205 12.82 -4.88 -6.32
N GLU A 206 13.15 -6.18 -6.26
CA GLU A 206 14.43 -6.66 -5.71
C GLU A 206 15.64 -6.02 -6.40
N LEU A 207 15.53 -5.81 -7.72
CA LEU A 207 16.59 -5.31 -8.59
C LEU A 207 16.35 -3.85 -9.01
N ASP A 208 15.54 -3.11 -8.27
CA ASP A 208 15.32 -1.69 -8.51
C ASP A 208 16.63 -0.91 -8.29
N ARG A 209 17.05 -0.15 -9.32
CA ARG A 209 18.27 0.66 -9.32
C ARG A 209 18.01 2.15 -9.10
N VAL A 210 16.73 2.56 -9.03
CA VAL A 210 16.32 3.96 -8.85
C VAL A 210 16.00 4.21 -7.37
N ASP A 211 14.99 3.51 -6.85
CA ASP A 211 14.55 3.59 -5.47
C ASP A 211 14.72 2.20 -4.83
N THR A 212 15.98 1.88 -4.47
CA THR A 212 16.33 0.53 -4.00
C THR A 212 15.60 0.14 -2.72
N PRO A 213 15.39 -1.18 -2.47
CA PRO A 213 14.81 -1.65 -1.21
C PRO A 213 15.49 -1.06 0.03
N GLU A 214 16.83 -0.95 0.03
CA GLU A 214 17.61 -0.40 1.14
C GLU A 214 17.34 1.10 1.33
N THR A 215 17.17 1.84 0.23
CA THR A 215 16.80 3.26 0.28
C THR A 215 15.42 3.42 0.90
N LEU A 216 14.44 2.62 0.51
CA LEU A 216 13.10 2.67 1.06
C LEU A 216 13.06 2.26 2.54
N GLN A 217 13.85 1.26 2.94
CA GLN A 217 14.01 0.86 4.35
C GLN A 217 14.58 1.98 5.20
N ARG A 218 15.53 2.75 4.67
CA ARG A 218 16.18 3.85 5.40
C ARG A 218 15.37 5.13 5.38
N GLU A 219 14.77 5.47 4.23
CA GLU A 219 14.21 6.80 3.99
C GLU A 219 12.69 6.88 4.11
N LEU A 220 11.98 5.77 3.94
CA LEU A 220 10.52 5.75 3.93
C LEU A 220 9.93 5.08 5.17
N LEU A 221 10.31 3.83 5.45
CA LEU A 221 9.65 3.03 6.49
C LEU A 221 9.72 3.65 7.88
N PRO A 222 10.85 4.26 8.33
CA PRO A 222 10.90 4.88 9.66
C PRO A 222 9.95 6.09 9.81
N ARG A 223 9.54 6.70 8.69
CA ARG A 223 8.66 7.87 8.67
C ARG A 223 7.19 7.52 8.61
N ILE A 224 6.89 6.27 8.23
CA ILE A 224 5.53 5.68 8.25
C ILE A 224 5.62 4.33 8.98
N PRO A 225 5.70 4.32 10.32
CA PRO A 225 6.05 3.12 11.10
C PRO A 225 5.06 1.94 10.95
N HIS A 226 3.85 2.21 10.48
CA HIS A 226 2.83 1.17 10.21
C HIS A 226 2.84 0.67 8.76
N ALA A 227 3.74 1.17 7.90
CA ALA A 227 3.92 0.66 6.56
C ALA A 227 4.61 -0.72 6.59
N ALA A 228 4.12 -1.63 5.77
CA ALA A 228 4.78 -2.91 5.53
C ALA A 228 5.31 -2.96 4.10
N MET A 229 6.56 -3.37 3.93
CA MET A 229 7.21 -3.49 2.62
C MET A 229 7.29 -4.95 2.18
N MET A 230 7.07 -5.16 0.89
CA MET A 230 7.15 -6.46 0.21
C MET A 230 8.08 -6.32 -1.00
N ILE A 231 8.86 -7.35 -1.25
CA ILE A 231 9.83 -7.40 -2.35
C ILE A 231 9.27 -8.27 -3.48
N VAL A 232 9.33 -7.76 -4.70
CA VAL A 232 9.02 -8.54 -5.92
C VAL A 232 10.33 -9.03 -6.51
N HIS A 233 10.54 -10.35 -6.46
CA HIS A 233 11.81 -10.95 -6.86
C HIS A 233 12.06 -10.81 -8.37
N GLY A 234 13.32 -10.54 -8.70
CA GLY A 234 13.81 -10.42 -10.08
C GLY A 234 13.20 -9.26 -10.87
N THR A 235 12.63 -8.26 -10.21
CA THR A 235 11.91 -7.12 -10.83
C THR A 235 12.66 -5.82 -10.54
N GLY A 236 12.72 -4.94 -11.54
CA GLY A 236 13.32 -3.61 -11.43
C GLY A 236 12.31 -2.51 -11.06
N HIS A 237 12.63 -1.29 -11.48
CA HIS A 237 11.83 -0.10 -11.15
C HIS A 237 10.45 -0.08 -11.82
N LEU A 238 10.34 -0.58 -13.06
CA LEU A 238 9.07 -0.64 -13.79
C LEU A 238 8.25 -1.88 -13.44
N SER A 239 8.19 -2.24 -12.18
CA SER A 239 7.48 -3.43 -11.68
C SER A 239 6.02 -3.56 -12.19
N PRO A 240 5.22 -2.50 -12.41
CA PRO A 240 3.89 -2.64 -13.03
C PRO A 240 3.91 -3.15 -14.48
N LEU A 241 5.01 -2.96 -15.20
CA LEU A 241 5.21 -3.44 -16.58
C LEU A 241 5.96 -4.76 -16.64
N GLU A 242 6.90 -5.00 -15.72
CA GLU A 242 7.72 -6.20 -15.65
C GLU A 242 6.98 -7.40 -15.01
N SER A 243 6.13 -7.15 -14.03
CA SER A 243 5.43 -8.17 -13.23
C SER A 243 3.96 -7.79 -12.95
N PRO A 244 3.17 -7.48 -13.99
CA PRO A 244 1.82 -6.94 -13.81
C PRO A 244 0.89 -7.88 -13.03
N GLN A 245 1.05 -9.20 -13.14
CA GLN A 245 0.25 -10.19 -12.40
C GLN A 245 0.51 -10.13 -10.91
N GLU A 246 1.79 -10.08 -10.50
CA GLU A 246 2.15 -10.00 -9.09
C GLU A 246 1.67 -8.69 -8.49
N ILE A 247 1.87 -7.57 -9.20
CA ILE A 247 1.41 -6.24 -8.76
C ILE A 247 -0.12 -6.21 -8.63
N ALA A 248 -0.87 -6.75 -9.60
CA ALA A 248 -2.32 -6.85 -9.51
C ALA A 248 -2.77 -7.71 -8.32
N GLY A 249 -2.06 -8.81 -8.05
CA GLY A 249 -2.29 -9.66 -6.88
C GLY A 249 -2.10 -8.91 -5.56
N TYR A 250 -1.02 -8.14 -5.42
CA TYR A 250 -0.79 -7.31 -4.23
C TYR A 250 -1.87 -6.23 -4.06
N ILE A 251 -2.26 -5.55 -5.15
CA ILE A 251 -3.31 -4.53 -5.13
C ILE A 251 -4.65 -5.17 -4.71
N SER A 252 -5.05 -6.28 -5.31
CA SER A 252 -6.30 -6.98 -5.00
C SER A 252 -6.36 -7.43 -3.55
N ASN A 253 -5.27 -8.02 -3.04
CA ASN A 253 -5.17 -8.48 -1.66
C ASN A 253 -5.25 -7.30 -0.67
N PHE A 254 -4.59 -6.19 -0.99
CA PHE A 254 -4.64 -4.99 -0.17
C PHE A 254 -6.04 -4.36 -0.17
N ALA A 255 -6.65 -4.18 -1.34
CA ALA A 255 -8.00 -3.65 -1.47
C ALA A 255 -9.02 -4.51 -0.71
N ALA A 256 -8.96 -5.84 -0.87
CA ALA A 256 -9.81 -6.75 -0.12
C ALA A 256 -9.57 -6.69 1.40
N SER A 257 -8.35 -6.41 1.86
CA SER A 257 -8.07 -6.21 3.29
C SER A 257 -8.69 -4.91 3.83
N VAL A 258 -8.70 -3.86 3.02
CA VAL A 258 -9.33 -2.58 3.33
C VAL A 258 -10.85 -2.73 3.38
N GLU A 259 -11.47 -3.39 2.40
CA GLU A 259 -12.92 -3.65 2.40
C GLU A 259 -13.36 -4.49 3.59
N ARG A 260 -12.60 -5.53 3.94
CA ARG A 260 -12.88 -6.35 5.13
C ARG A 260 -12.77 -5.56 6.44
N SER A 261 -11.89 -4.55 6.48
CA SER A 261 -11.78 -3.66 7.65
C SER A 261 -13.08 -2.89 7.93
N ASP A 262 -13.88 -2.59 6.89
CA ASP A 262 -15.17 -1.94 7.05
C ASP A 262 -16.30 -2.87 7.53
N THR A 263 -16.18 -4.17 7.22
CA THR A 263 -17.20 -5.17 7.59
C THR A 263 -16.98 -5.77 8.96
N VAL A 264 -15.80 -5.56 9.56
CA VAL A 264 -15.40 -6.26 10.77
C VAL A 264 -15.29 -5.27 11.93
N HIS A 265 -16.11 -5.49 12.94
CA HIS A 265 -15.87 -5.20 14.34
C HIS A 265 -16.46 -3.96 14.93
N ARG A 266 -17.70 -4.12 15.19
CA ARG A 266 -18.48 -3.10 15.90
C ARG A 266 -18.40 -3.23 17.41
N SER A 267 -18.12 -4.43 17.89
CA SER A 267 -18.03 -4.70 19.33
C SER A 267 -16.85 -5.61 19.69
N PRO A 268 -16.39 -5.60 20.94
CA PRO A 268 -15.38 -6.54 21.44
C PRO A 268 -15.77 -8.01 21.25
N ALA A 269 -17.06 -8.32 21.44
CA ALA A 269 -17.55 -9.69 21.29
C ALA A 269 -17.49 -10.17 19.84
N GLU A 270 -17.87 -9.32 18.90
CA GLU A 270 -17.77 -9.62 17.46
C GLU A 270 -16.30 -9.78 17.01
N THR A 271 -15.38 -9.01 17.60
CA THR A 271 -13.95 -9.14 17.30
C THR A 271 -13.40 -10.50 17.75
N ILE A 272 -13.80 -10.96 18.95
CA ILE A 272 -13.38 -12.28 19.46
C ILE A 272 -14.01 -13.42 18.63
N ALA A 273 -15.29 -13.31 18.25
CA ALA A 273 -15.94 -14.29 17.39
C ALA A 273 -15.27 -14.36 16.01
N ALA A 274 -14.92 -13.22 15.41
CA ALA A 274 -14.20 -13.15 14.14
C ALA A 274 -12.78 -13.76 14.24
N PHE A 275 -12.10 -13.59 15.37
CA PHE A 275 -10.83 -14.27 15.64
C PHE A 275 -11.02 -15.81 15.55
N ASP A 276 -11.99 -16.35 16.27
CA ASP A 276 -12.26 -17.80 16.28
C ASP A 276 -12.59 -18.32 14.88
N GLU A 277 -13.46 -17.63 14.17
CA GLU A 277 -13.86 -17.99 12.81
C GLU A 277 -12.65 -18.00 11.85
N ALA A 278 -11.88 -16.93 11.83
CA ALA A 278 -10.72 -16.80 10.97
C ALA A 278 -9.62 -17.82 11.28
N PHE A 279 -9.34 -18.04 12.57
CA PHE A 279 -8.36 -19.01 13.05
C PHE A 279 -8.76 -20.44 12.65
N ASN A 280 -9.99 -20.84 12.93
CA ASN A 280 -10.52 -22.17 12.65
C ASN A 280 -10.64 -22.45 11.14
N ALA A 281 -10.91 -21.42 10.34
CA ALA A 281 -10.91 -21.51 8.87
C ALA A 281 -9.49 -21.51 8.25
N GLY A 282 -8.43 -21.25 9.04
CA GLY A 282 -7.08 -21.10 8.51
C GLY A 282 -6.91 -19.84 7.66
N ASN A 283 -7.79 -18.86 7.80
CA ASN A 283 -7.77 -17.63 7.02
C ASN A 283 -6.89 -16.56 7.70
N ILE A 284 -5.60 -16.55 7.33
CA ILE A 284 -4.61 -15.64 7.91
C ILE A 284 -4.96 -14.17 7.69
N ASP A 285 -5.51 -13.80 6.53
CA ASP A 285 -5.82 -12.41 6.25
C ASP A 285 -6.97 -11.90 7.11
N ALA A 286 -8.02 -12.69 7.25
CA ALA A 286 -9.13 -12.39 8.15
C ALA A 286 -8.65 -12.37 9.62
N LEU A 287 -7.77 -13.30 10.01
CA LEU A 287 -7.20 -13.33 11.35
C LEU A 287 -6.38 -12.08 11.67
N MET A 288 -5.53 -11.64 10.75
CA MET A 288 -4.75 -10.41 10.93
C MET A 288 -5.62 -9.15 10.98
N SER A 289 -6.81 -9.17 10.38
CA SER A 289 -7.72 -8.01 10.40
C SER A 289 -8.35 -7.72 11.76
N VAL A 290 -8.38 -8.69 12.68
CA VAL A 290 -8.89 -8.47 14.05
C VAL A 290 -7.85 -7.85 14.98
N PHE A 291 -6.60 -7.75 14.54
CA PHE A 291 -5.53 -7.10 15.28
C PHE A 291 -5.35 -5.64 14.84
N SER A 292 -4.93 -4.81 15.78
CA SER A 292 -4.47 -3.47 15.47
C SER A 292 -3.12 -3.51 14.72
N ASN A 293 -2.84 -2.48 13.94
CA ASN A 293 -1.56 -2.37 13.20
C ASN A 293 -0.33 -2.30 14.13
N ARG A 294 -0.54 -2.01 15.41
CA ARG A 294 0.50 -1.96 16.45
C ARG A 294 0.30 -3.04 17.50
N ALA A 295 -0.31 -4.16 17.11
CA ALA A 295 -0.57 -5.23 18.05
C ALA A 295 0.72 -5.88 18.57
N SER A 296 0.70 -6.23 19.85
CA SER A 296 1.74 -7.03 20.49
C SER A 296 1.13 -8.32 21.04
N MET A 297 1.87 -9.42 20.96
CA MET A 297 1.39 -10.71 21.43
C MET A 297 2.49 -11.49 22.14
N ARG A 298 2.16 -12.08 23.30
CA ARG A 298 3.00 -13.08 23.94
C ARG A 298 2.67 -14.45 23.36
N MET A 299 3.68 -15.11 22.82
CA MET A 299 3.55 -16.47 22.27
C MET A 299 3.59 -17.53 23.38
N PRO A 300 3.08 -18.76 23.14
CA PRO A 300 3.16 -19.87 24.08
C PRO A 300 4.60 -20.19 24.53
N SER A 301 5.59 -19.88 23.69
CA SER A 301 7.03 -20.01 24.02
C SER A 301 7.58 -18.91 24.93
N ASN A 302 6.74 -18.03 25.48
CA ASN A 302 7.10 -16.81 26.22
C ASN A 302 7.83 -15.73 25.40
N VAL A 303 8.01 -15.91 24.10
CA VAL A 303 8.50 -14.87 23.21
C VAL A 303 7.43 -13.81 23.03
N VAL A 304 7.79 -12.54 23.13
CA VAL A 304 6.88 -11.42 22.85
C VAL A 304 7.16 -10.90 21.44
N ILE A 305 6.13 -10.84 20.62
CA ILE A 305 6.14 -10.14 19.32
C ILE A 305 5.65 -8.73 19.60
N GLU A 306 6.53 -7.74 19.45
CA GLU A 306 6.21 -6.34 19.73
C GLU A 306 6.00 -5.58 18.42
N THR A 307 4.78 -5.13 18.18
CA THR A 307 4.43 -4.18 17.11
C THR A 307 4.95 -4.58 15.71
N ASP A 308 5.08 -5.90 15.47
CA ASP A 308 5.54 -6.46 14.20
C ASP A 308 4.44 -7.32 13.57
N PRO A 309 3.62 -6.74 12.65
CA PRO A 309 2.55 -7.47 11.99
C PRO A 309 3.06 -8.64 11.13
N TYR A 310 4.27 -8.56 10.59
CA TYR A 310 4.84 -9.64 9.80
C TYR A 310 5.21 -10.84 10.68
N ALA A 311 5.94 -10.60 11.78
CA ALA A 311 6.27 -11.65 12.75
C ALA A 311 5.00 -12.27 13.34
N LEU A 312 3.97 -11.47 13.65
CA LEU A 312 2.68 -11.94 14.13
C LEU A 312 1.97 -12.84 13.08
N ARG A 313 1.97 -12.42 11.82
CA ARG A 313 1.42 -13.21 10.71
C ARG A 313 2.15 -14.55 10.57
N MET A 314 3.48 -14.56 10.59
CA MET A 314 4.28 -15.78 10.48
C MET A 314 4.01 -16.74 11.63
N ALA A 315 3.90 -16.20 12.86
CA ALA A 315 3.56 -17.00 14.03
C ALA A 315 2.19 -17.68 13.89
N PHE A 316 1.17 -16.96 13.46
CA PHE A 316 -0.15 -17.55 13.21
C PHE A 316 -0.15 -18.52 12.04
N THR A 317 0.59 -18.24 10.96
CA THR A 317 0.74 -19.18 9.85
C THR A 317 1.27 -20.54 10.32
N THR A 318 2.27 -20.51 11.21
CA THR A 318 2.81 -21.74 11.82
C THR A 318 1.79 -22.41 12.73
N LEU A 319 1.08 -21.67 13.58
CA LEU A 319 0.10 -22.23 14.52
C LEU A 319 -1.06 -22.92 13.82
N ILE A 320 -1.60 -22.34 12.75
CA ILE A 320 -2.77 -22.91 12.05
C ILE A 320 -2.41 -24.00 11.04
N ALA A 321 -1.11 -24.24 10.77
CA ALA A 321 -0.68 -25.29 9.85
C ALA A 321 -1.18 -26.70 10.25
N SER A 322 -1.30 -26.97 11.56
CA SER A 322 -1.84 -28.22 12.11
C SER A 322 -3.38 -28.24 12.22
N ARG A 323 -4.06 -27.22 11.71
CA ARG A 323 -5.52 -27.05 11.73
C ARG A 323 -6.14 -27.22 13.14
N PRO A 324 -5.61 -26.57 14.17
CA PRO A 324 -6.22 -26.64 15.49
C PRO A 324 -7.56 -25.89 15.50
N ILE A 325 -8.44 -26.27 16.42
CA ILE A 325 -9.73 -25.60 16.63
C ILE A 325 -9.68 -24.81 17.93
N ILE A 326 -9.85 -23.50 17.85
CA ILE A 326 -9.93 -22.61 19.02
C ILE A 326 -11.38 -22.23 19.30
N ARG A 327 -11.69 -22.04 20.58
CA ARG A 327 -12.94 -21.46 21.05
C ARG A 327 -12.61 -20.48 22.19
N ASN A 328 -13.05 -19.25 22.04
CA ASN A 328 -12.91 -18.19 23.03
C ASN A 328 -14.28 -17.86 23.66
N GLN A 329 -14.32 -17.72 24.96
CA GLN A 329 -15.48 -17.26 25.70
C GLN A 329 -15.10 -16.06 26.55
N ILE A 330 -15.72 -14.91 26.28
CA ILE A 330 -15.53 -13.72 27.09
C ILE A 330 -16.04 -13.98 28.50
N HIS A 331 -15.18 -13.83 29.48
CA HIS A 331 -15.52 -13.90 30.90
C HIS A 331 -15.88 -12.53 31.47
N THR A 332 -15.06 -11.52 31.14
CA THR A 332 -15.27 -10.16 31.66
C THR A 332 -14.71 -9.13 30.67
N LEU A 333 -15.41 -8.02 30.52
CA LEU A 333 -14.94 -6.83 29.80
C LEU A 333 -14.83 -5.67 30.80
N ILE A 334 -13.67 -5.03 30.87
CA ILE A 334 -13.40 -3.88 31.74
C ILE A 334 -13.11 -2.67 30.83
N PRO A 335 -14.08 -1.78 30.60
CA PRO A 335 -13.90 -0.62 29.73
C PRO A 335 -13.09 0.49 30.40
N SER A 336 -12.29 1.20 29.59
CA SER A 336 -11.53 2.38 29.99
C SER A 336 -11.36 3.32 28.80
N GLY A 337 -12.33 4.19 28.52
CA GLY A 337 -12.33 5.09 27.36
C GLY A 337 -12.39 4.32 26.05
N ASP A 338 -11.40 4.51 25.20
CA ASP A 338 -11.21 3.83 23.93
C ASP A 338 -10.47 2.47 24.03
N LEU A 339 -10.26 2.00 25.26
CA LEU A 339 -9.64 0.72 25.56
C LEU A 339 -10.61 -0.20 26.32
N ILE A 340 -10.46 -1.49 26.12
CA ILE A 340 -11.11 -2.54 26.92
C ILE A 340 -10.08 -3.60 27.29
N LEU A 341 -10.03 -3.95 28.57
CA LEU A 341 -9.37 -5.18 28.99
C LEU A 341 -10.40 -6.32 28.95
N ALA A 342 -10.16 -7.30 28.11
CA ALA A 342 -10.95 -8.50 27.97
C ALA A 342 -10.27 -9.67 28.69
N ILE A 343 -11.00 -10.34 29.58
CA ILE A 343 -10.60 -11.62 30.20
C ILE A 343 -11.38 -12.71 29.45
N ILE A 344 -10.66 -13.66 28.87
CA ILE A 344 -11.22 -14.64 27.93
C ILE A 344 -10.80 -16.04 28.37
N LYS A 345 -11.78 -16.95 28.54
CA LYS A 345 -11.52 -18.38 28.67
C LYS A 345 -11.38 -18.96 27.25
N TRP A 346 -10.32 -19.70 27.01
CA TRP A 346 -10.11 -20.33 25.73
C TRP A 346 -9.91 -21.84 25.86
N SER A 347 -10.26 -22.58 24.82
CA SER A 347 -9.88 -23.96 24.59
C SER A 347 -9.33 -24.14 23.20
N LEU A 348 -8.33 -25.01 23.05
CA LEU A 348 -7.65 -25.32 21.80
C LEU A 348 -7.57 -26.82 21.64
N THR A 349 -8.22 -27.37 20.62
CA THR A 349 -8.15 -28.78 20.26
C THR A 349 -7.17 -28.95 19.11
N THR A 350 -6.12 -29.74 19.29
CA THR A 350 -5.12 -30.06 18.27
C THR A 350 -5.20 -31.56 17.93
N THR A 351 -5.27 -31.90 16.66
CA THR A 351 -5.16 -33.30 16.18
C THR A 351 -3.69 -33.62 15.93
N LEU A 352 -3.16 -34.62 16.62
CA LEU A 352 -1.79 -35.09 16.46
C LEU A 352 -1.65 -35.98 15.23
N GLU A 353 -0.40 -36.28 14.81
CA GLU A 353 -0.10 -37.09 13.63
C GLU A 353 -0.69 -38.54 13.69
N ASP A 354 -0.84 -39.05 14.90
CA ASP A 354 -1.44 -40.37 15.17
C ASP A 354 -2.98 -40.34 15.20
N GLY A 355 -3.61 -39.20 14.92
CA GLY A 355 -5.05 -39.01 14.92
C GLY A 355 -5.65 -38.78 16.31
N THR A 356 -4.86 -38.80 17.39
CA THR A 356 -5.36 -38.46 18.73
C THR A 356 -5.60 -36.96 18.88
N GLN A 357 -6.57 -36.58 19.71
CA GLN A 357 -6.85 -35.19 20.02
C GLN A 357 -6.23 -34.78 21.35
N ARG A 358 -5.62 -33.60 21.37
CA ARG A 358 -5.15 -32.96 22.60
C ARG A 358 -5.91 -31.66 22.81
N ASP A 359 -6.52 -31.53 23.97
CA ASP A 359 -7.24 -30.34 24.40
C ASP A 359 -6.40 -29.56 25.40
N ASP A 360 -6.08 -28.34 25.03
CA ASP A 360 -5.45 -27.35 25.90
C ASP A 360 -6.48 -26.27 26.26
N CYS A 361 -6.43 -25.70 27.44
CA CYS A 361 -7.33 -24.60 27.84
C CYS A 361 -6.61 -23.63 28.77
N GLY A 362 -7.17 -22.43 28.88
CA GLY A 362 -6.61 -21.41 29.75
C GLY A 362 -7.44 -20.14 29.83
N VAL A 363 -6.84 -19.14 30.44
CA VAL A 363 -7.40 -17.79 30.53
C VAL A 363 -6.44 -16.82 29.87
N ALA A 364 -6.91 -16.11 28.86
CA ALA A 364 -6.17 -15.03 28.20
C ALA A 364 -6.59 -13.68 28.74
N THR A 365 -5.66 -12.74 28.72
CA THR A 365 -5.95 -11.31 28.85
C THR A 365 -5.64 -10.60 27.55
N GLN A 366 -6.58 -9.79 27.08
CA GLN A 366 -6.41 -9.00 25.87
C GLN A 366 -6.78 -7.55 26.13
N VAL A 367 -5.95 -6.62 25.63
CA VAL A 367 -6.34 -5.22 25.53
C VAL A 367 -6.83 -4.99 24.12
N MET A 368 -8.05 -4.50 24.01
CA MET A 368 -8.65 -4.10 22.75
C MET A 368 -8.70 -2.57 22.67
N GLU A 369 -8.47 -2.01 21.50
CA GLU A 369 -8.59 -0.57 21.25
C GLU A 369 -9.68 -0.29 20.21
N GLN A 370 -10.40 0.84 20.40
CA GLN A 370 -11.37 1.31 19.44
C GLN A 370 -10.67 2.21 18.42
N GLY A 371 -10.76 1.85 17.16
CA GLY A 371 -10.22 2.63 16.05
C GLY A 371 -11.08 3.88 15.73
N ALA A 372 -10.58 4.73 14.85
CA ALA A 372 -11.33 5.91 14.37
C ALA A 372 -12.64 5.53 13.64
N ASP A 373 -12.70 4.32 13.07
CA ASP A 373 -13.87 3.69 12.45
C ASP A 373 -14.90 3.14 13.45
N LYS A 374 -14.67 3.36 14.76
CA LYS A 374 -15.47 2.83 15.88
C LYS A 374 -15.42 1.29 16.03
N GLY A 375 -14.65 0.60 15.21
CA GLY A 375 -14.41 -0.84 15.33
C GLY A 375 -13.39 -1.16 16.42
N TRP A 376 -13.59 -2.27 17.13
CA TRP A 376 -12.65 -2.76 18.14
C TRP A 376 -11.62 -3.72 17.52
N ARG A 377 -10.36 -3.62 17.95
CA ARG A 377 -9.25 -4.49 17.52
C ARG A 377 -8.39 -4.91 18.70
N ILE A 378 -7.79 -6.09 18.60
CA ILE A 378 -6.85 -6.59 19.62
C ILE A 378 -5.55 -5.81 19.51
N ARG A 379 -5.19 -5.11 20.59
CA ARG A 379 -3.98 -4.30 20.72
C ARG A 379 -2.86 -5.03 21.44
N ILE A 380 -3.21 -5.80 22.47
CA ILE A 380 -2.29 -6.66 23.21
C ILE A 380 -2.99 -7.99 23.44
N SER A 381 -2.32 -9.10 23.15
CA SER A 381 -2.82 -10.44 23.42
C SER A 381 -1.82 -11.21 24.29
N ASN A 382 -2.30 -11.68 25.44
CA ASN A 382 -1.57 -12.56 26.33
C ASN A 382 -2.38 -13.86 26.56
N PRO A 383 -2.22 -14.87 25.71
CA PRO A 383 -3.00 -16.11 25.81
C PRO A 383 -2.70 -16.92 27.07
N ALA A 384 -1.52 -16.74 27.69
CA ALA A 384 -1.16 -17.42 28.93
C ALA A 384 -1.75 -16.76 30.19
N GLY A 385 -2.36 -15.58 30.03
CA GLY A 385 -2.94 -14.83 31.15
C GLY A 385 -1.90 -14.40 32.18
N ILE A 386 -2.37 -14.24 33.43
CA ILE A 386 -1.50 -14.05 34.59
C ILE A 386 -1.26 -15.45 35.16
N ILE A 387 -0.01 -15.90 35.11
CA ILE A 387 0.42 -17.14 35.74
C ILE A 387 0.57 -16.88 37.25
#